data_ff772c7da1992366f39f8b72076d36a3
#
_entry.id   ff772c7da1992366f39f8b72076d36a3
#
_cell.length_a   1.000
_cell.length_b   1.000
_cell.length_c   1.000
_cell.angle_alpha   90.00
_cell.angle_beta   90.00
_cell.angle_gamma   90.00
#
_symmetry.space_group_name_H-M   'P 1'
#
loop_
_entity.id
_entity.type
_entity.pdbx_description
1 polymer ?
#
loop_
_entity_poly.entity_id
_entity_poly.type
_entity_poly.pdbx_seq_one_letter_code
_entity_poly.pdbx_strand_id
1 'polypeptide(L)'
;MFSFLLALIPFASPSNALVALFVALAFPDLNKLGIGLAVAGGATAAKTVHFLVSFGAGRVIDKRRGKRTVVGKHGRVTLYILNVIAAATPLPDEWIVIPMGLSEVNIIWFVATYFGGKLLITMPSAYLGNAIAPFIEQYFGESAMLVSIVLGIAITVVIVVIFIFVDIEKTTVKILKKLGIISGEHFVEPKQDC
;
A
#
# COMPACT_ATOMS: atom_id res chain seq x y z
N MET A 1 3.45 -15.48 -5.43
CA MET A 1 2.66 -15.18 -6.64
C MET A 1 1.29 -14.60 -6.33
N PHE A 2 0.52 -15.17 -5.42
CA PHE A 2 -0.83 -14.70 -5.08
C PHE A 2 -0.86 -13.23 -4.61
N SER A 3 0.02 -12.84 -3.67
CA SER A 3 0.13 -11.46 -3.20
C SER A 3 0.48 -10.46 -4.31
N PHE A 4 1.30 -10.86 -5.27
CA PHE A 4 1.64 -10.03 -6.43
C PHE A 4 0.40 -9.76 -7.30
N LEU A 5 -0.37 -10.80 -7.63
CA LEU A 5 -1.57 -10.66 -8.47
C LEU A 5 -2.63 -9.80 -7.78
N LEU A 6 -2.86 -9.99 -6.48
CA LEU A 6 -3.80 -9.17 -5.71
C LEU A 6 -3.36 -7.71 -5.64
N ALA A 7 -2.06 -7.45 -5.46
CA ALA A 7 -1.54 -6.10 -5.37
C ALA A 7 -1.42 -5.39 -6.73
N LEU A 8 -1.63 -6.10 -7.84
CA LEU A 8 -1.61 -5.52 -9.19
C LEU A 8 -2.91 -4.74 -9.51
N ILE A 9 -4.01 -5.05 -8.80
CA ILE A 9 -5.27 -4.32 -8.98
C ILE A 9 -5.18 -3.01 -8.20
N PRO A 10 -5.15 -1.83 -8.87
CA PRO A 10 -5.05 -0.56 -8.18
C PRO A 10 -6.33 -0.29 -7.38
N PHE A 11 -6.20 0.32 -6.21
CA PHE A 11 -7.27 0.73 -5.28
C PHE A 11 -8.15 -0.40 -4.71
N ALA A 12 -8.15 -1.60 -5.29
CA ALA A 12 -8.98 -2.74 -4.87
C ALA A 12 -8.17 -3.87 -4.22
N SER A 13 -6.86 -3.70 -4.03
CA SER A 13 -6.03 -4.75 -3.41
C SER A 13 -6.29 -4.84 -1.91
N PRO A 14 -6.54 -6.06 -1.38
CA PRO A 14 -6.69 -6.27 0.05
C PRO A 14 -5.40 -5.87 0.78
N SER A 15 -5.53 -5.47 2.04
CA SER A 15 -4.37 -5.12 2.85
C SER A 15 -3.37 -6.30 2.90
N ASN A 16 -2.12 -6.03 2.55
CA ASN A 16 -1.06 -7.06 2.61
C ASN A 16 -0.84 -7.60 4.03
N ALA A 17 -1.23 -6.82 5.06
CA ALA A 17 -1.28 -7.28 6.44
C ALA A 17 -2.25 -8.44 6.61
N LEU A 18 -3.46 -8.32 6.05
CA LEU A 18 -4.47 -9.38 6.08
C LEU A 18 -4.01 -10.60 5.29
N VAL A 19 -3.40 -10.40 4.12
CA VAL A 19 -2.84 -11.51 3.33
C VAL A 19 -1.81 -12.29 4.15
N ALA A 20 -0.88 -11.61 4.83
CA ALA A 20 0.13 -12.26 5.65
C ALA A 20 -0.48 -12.98 6.86
N LEU A 21 -1.46 -12.36 7.52
CA LEU A 21 -2.20 -12.94 8.64
C LEU A 21 -2.94 -14.21 8.22
N PHE A 22 -3.69 -14.17 7.12
CA PHE A 22 -4.48 -15.34 6.66
C PHE A 22 -3.61 -16.46 6.15
N VAL A 23 -2.51 -16.17 5.46
CA VAL A 23 -1.56 -17.23 5.06
C VAL A 23 -0.98 -17.91 6.30
N ALA A 24 -0.67 -17.14 7.35
CA ALA A 24 -0.16 -17.71 8.61
C ALA A 24 -1.22 -18.51 9.37
N LEU A 25 -2.50 -18.12 9.32
CA LEU A 25 -3.61 -18.86 9.88
C LEU A 25 -3.87 -20.18 9.12
N ALA A 26 -3.88 -20.11 7.78
CA ALA A 26 -4.17 -21.28 6.94
C ALA A 26 -3.02 -22.31 6.93
N PHE A 27 -1.79 -21.88 7.19
CA PHE A 27 -0.59 -22.69 7.16
C PHE A 27 0.30 -22.43 8.39
N PRO A 28 -0.12 -22.91 9.58
CA PRO A 28 0.58 -22.61 10.84
C PRO A 28 2.01 -23.18 10.89
N ASP A 29 2.30 -24.24 10.12
CA ASP A 29 3.63 -24.87 10.05
C ASP A 29 4.64 -24.09 9.20
N LEU A 30 4.19 -23.15 8.36
CA LEU A 30 5.09 -22.38 7.52
C LEU A 30 5.90 -21.36 8.35
N ASN A 31 7.13 -21.12 7.91
CA ASN A 31 7.98 -20.11 8.54
C ASN A 31 7.37 -18.70 8.39
N LYS A 32 7.07 -18.06 9.51
CA LYS A 32 6.42 -16.73 9.59
C LYS A 32 7.26 -15.64 8.95
N LEU A 33 8.60 -15.73 9.10
CA LEU A 33 9.52 -14.82 8.41
C LEU A 33 9.40 -14.99 6.88
N GLY A 34 9.32 -16.25 6.42
CA GLY A 34 9.12 -16.55 5.00
C GLY A 34 7.80 -15.99 4.46
N ILE A 35 6.71 -16.10 5.22
CA ILE A 35 5.39 -15.54 4.86
C ILE A 35 5.49 -14.02 4.73
N GLY A 36 6.01 -13.33 5.76
CA GLY A 36 6.14 -11.88 5.77
C GLY A 36 6.99 -11.36 4.61
N LEU A 37 8.15 -11.99 4.35
CA LEU A 37 9.04 -11.65 3.24
C LEU A 37 8.40 -11.90 1.87
N ALA A 38 7.71 -13.03 1.69
CA ALA A 38 7.07 -13.37 0.42
C ALA A 38 5.90 -12.41 0.09
N VAL A 39 5.09 -12.06 1.11
CA VAL A 39 3.99 -11.10 0.94
C VAL A 39 4.52 -9.70 0.66
N ALA A 40 5.50 -9.23 1.43
CA ALA A 40 6.13 -7.93 1.20
C ALA A 40 6.80 -7.84 -0.16
N GLY A 41 7.54 -8.88 -0.56
CA GLY A 41 8.22 -8.96 -1.86
C GLY A 41 7.23 -8.95 -3.03
N GLY A 42 6.16 -9.75 -2.94
CA GLY A 42 5.10 -9.78 -3.96
C GLY A 42 4.39 -8.43 -4.11
N ALA A 43 4.04 -7.80 -3.00
CA ALA A 43 3.43 -6.46 -2.99
C ALA A 43 4.37 -5.40 -3.60
N THR A 44 5.65 -5.43 -3.21
CA THR A 44 6.66 -4.49 -3.73
C THR A 44 6.86 -4.65 -5.22
N ALA A 45 6.92 -5.88 -5.73
CA ALA A 45 7.03 -6.14 -7.15
C ALA A 45 5.84 -5.57 -7.94
N ALA A 46 4.60 -5.76 -7.46
CA ALA A 46 3.40 -5.21 -8.08
C ALA A 46 3.43 -3.67 -8.09
N LYS A 47 3.78 -3.04 -6.96
CA LYS A 47 3.85 -1.57 -6.89
C LYS A 47 5.01 -0.98 -7.67
N THR A 48 6.07 -1.74 -7.89
CA THR A 48 7.14 -1.36 -8.83
C THR A 48 6.61 -1.26 -10.25
N VAL A 49 5.70 -2.14 -10.68
CA VAL A 49 5.02 -2.02 -11.98
C VAL A 49 4.20 -0.73 -12.06
N HIS A 50 3.38 -0.42 -11.03
CA HIS A 50 2.61 0.83 -10.98
C HIS A 50 3.52 2.07 -11.02
N PHE A 51 4.62 2.04 -10.28
CA PHE A 51 5.63 3.10 -10.31
C PHE A 51 6.22 3.28 -11.71
N LEU A 52 6.63 2.20 -12.40
CA LEU A 52 7.20 2.25 -13.74
C LEU A 52 6.22 2.80 -14.78
N VAL A 53 4.95 2.41 -14.70
CA VAL A 53 3.89 2.94 -15.58
C VAL A 53 3.74 4.45 -15.35
N SER A 54 3.67 4.89 -14.08
CA SER A 54 3.58 6.31 -13.73
C SER A 54 4.83 7.09 -14.15
N PHE A 55 6.01 6.50 -14.00
CA PHE A 55 7.29 7.07 -14.42
C PHE A 55 7.35 7.28 -15.96
N GLY A 56 6.89 6.27 -16.72
CA GLY A 56 6.77 6.40 -18.18
C GLY A 56 5.79 7.49 -18.59
N ALA A 57 4.63 7.56 -17.92
CA ALA A 57 3.63 8.61 -18.14
C ALA A 57 4.19 10.00 -17.83
N GLY A 58 4.93 10.17 -16.73
CA GLY A 58 5.58 11.42 -16.34
C GLY A 58 6.52 11.93 -17.44
N ARG A 59 7.37 11.07 -17.97
CA ARG A 59 8.27 11.43 -19.08
C ARG A 59 7.56 11.89 -20.33
N VAL A 60 6.45 11.25 -20.70
CA VAL A 60 5.64 11.64 -21.86
C VAL A 60 5.00 13.00 -21.64
N ILE A 61 4.46 13.26 -20.45
CA ILE A 61 3.85 14.53 -20.07
C ILE A 61 4.88 15.67 -20.08
N ASP A 62 6.05 15.45 -19.47
CA ASP A 62 7.13 16.43 -19.41
C ASP A 62 7.66 16.79 -20.80
N LYS A 63 7.80 15.77 -21.67
CA LYS A 63 8.18 15.99 -23.08
C LYS A 63 7.18 16.86 -23.84
N ARG A 64 5.87 16.68 -23.59
CA ARG A 64 4.81 17.48 -24.24
C ARG A 64 4.74 18.91 -23.68
N ARG A 65 5.01 19.09 -22.38
CA ARG A 65 4.93 20.40 -21.71
C ARG A 65 6.21 21.24 -21.85
N GLY A 66 7.30 20.64 -22.34
CA GLY A 66 8.61 21.31 -22.42
C GLY A 66 9.20 21.71 -21.06
N LYS A 67 8.63 21.20 -19.96
CA LYS A 67 9.08 21.46 -18.59
C LYS A 67 9.25 20.13 -17.86
N ARG A 68 10.36 20.01 -17.15
CA ARG A 68 10.65 18.80 -16.34
C ARG A 68 10.20 19.03 -14.90
N THR A 69 9.37 18.13 -14.40
CA THR A 69 8.93 18.15 -13.01
C THR A 69 10.05 17.64 -12.11
N VAL A 70 10.97 18.52 -11.70
CA VAL A 70 12.09 18.15 -10.84
C VAL A 70 11.77 18.42 -9.39
N VAL A 71 11.63 17.36 -8.59
CA VAL A 71 11.48 17.49 -7.14
C VAL A 71 12.85 17.75 -6.51
N GLY A 72 12.96 18.82 -5.73
CA GLY A 72 14.18 19.17 -4.99
C GLY A 72 14.61 18.10 -3.98
N LYS A 73 15.84 18.17 -3.48
CA LYS A 73 16.43 17.16 -2.57
C LYS A 73 15.54 16.91 -1.33
N HIS A 74 15.07 17.97 -0.68
CA HIS A 74 14.18 17.85 0.49
C HIS A 74 12.85 17.18 0.14
N GLY A 75 12.23 17.54 -0.99
CA GLY A 75 10.99 16.92 -1.44
C GLY A 75 11.15 15.43 -1.73
N ARG A 76 12.29 14.99 -2.28
CA ARG A 76 12.56 13.55 -2.51
C ARG A 76 12.65 12.78 -1.20
N VAL A 77 13.35 13.30 -0.20
CA VAL A 77 13.44 12.67 1.11
C VAL A 77 12.06 12.55 1.76
N THR A 78 11.25 13.60 1.69
CA THR A 78 9.87 13.60 2.17
C THR A 78 9.04 12.52 1.48
N LEU A 79 9.14 12.40 0.15
CA LEU A 79 8.44 11.35 -0.61
C LEU A 79 8.86 9.93 -0.17
N TYR A 80 10.15 9.69 0.10
CA TYR A 80 10.60 8.39 0.59
C TYR A 80 10.09 8.08 2.01
N ILE A 81 10.04 9.07 2.90
CA ILE A 81 9.47 8.91 4.24
C ILE A 81 7.96 8.60 4.14
N LEU A 82 7.24 9.37 3.33
CA LEU A 82 5.81 9.13 3.09
C LEU A 82 5.55 7.76 2.48
N ASN A 83 6.46 7.29 1.60
CA ASN A 83 6.38 5.96 1.00
C ASN A 83 6.48 4.84 2.06
N VAL A 84 7.41 4.97 3.02
CA VAL A 84 7.51 4.02 4.15
C VAL A 84 6.22 4.03 4.97
N ILE A 85 5.70 5.20 5.32
CA ILE A 85 4.49 5.35 6.13
C ILE A 85 3.28 4.76 5.39
N ALA A 86 3.09 5.10 4.11
CA ALA A 86 2.00 4.57 3.30
C ALA A 86 2.10 3.04 3.15
N ALA A 87 3.31 2.52 2.90
CA ALA A 87 3.53 1.08 2.79
C ALA A 87 3.31 0.33 4.10
N ALA A 88 3.59 0.97 5.25
CA ALA A 88 3.40 0.40 6.59
C ALA A 88 1.96 0.49 7.10
N THR A 89 1.07 1.20 6.39
CA THR A 89 -0.34 1.33 6.76
C THR A 89 -1.22 0.44 5.86
N PRO A 90 -2.44 0.05 6.29
CA PRO A 90 -3.39 -0.67 5.46
C PRO A 90 -4.10 0.24 4.43
N LEU A 91 -3.62 1.47 4.25
CA LEU A 91 -4.19 2.45 3.33
C LEU A 91 -3.85 2.12 1.86
N PRO A 92 -4.67 2.59 0.89
CA PRO A 92 -4.29 2.56 -0.51
C PRO A 92 -3.00 3.37 -0.72
N ASP A 93 -1.95 2.72 -1.14
CA ASP A 93 -0.61 3.33 -1.29
C ASP A 93 -0.38 3.97 -2.67
N GLU A 94 -1.34 3.83 -3.58
CA GLU A 94 -1.33 4.46 -4.90
C GLU A 94 -1.18 5.98 -4.84
N TRP A 95 -1.74 6.60 -3.81
CA TRP A 95 -1.63 8.05 -3.57
C TRP A 95 -0.19 8.57 -3.46
N ILE A 96 0.73 7.71 -3.06
CA ILE A 96 2.16 8.03 -2.97
C ILE A 96 2.94 7.42 -4.14
N VAL A 97 2.63 6.19 -4.53
CA VAL A 97 3.32 5.47 -5.61
C VAL A 97 3.22 6.22 -6.95
N ILE A 98 2.00 6.68 -7.30
CA ILE A 98 1.76 7.39 -8.56
C ILE A 98 2.52 8.73 -8.61
N PRO A 99 2.39 9.65 -7.64
CA PRO A 99 3.17 10.89 -7.65
C PRO A 99 4.68 10.68 -7.63
N MET A 100 5.17 9.64 -6.93
CA MET A 100 6.59 9.30 -6.93
C MET A 100 7.08 8.89 -8.32
N GLY A 101 6.30 8.08 -9.04
CA GLY A 101 6.61 7.72 -10.42
C GLY A 101 6.64 8.96 -11.34
N LEU A 102 5.60 9.80 -11.28
CA LEU A 102 5.51 11.03 -12.07
C LEU A 102 6.65 12.03 -11.76
N SER A 103 7.16 12.05 -10.53
CA SER A 103 8.25 12.93 -10.10
C SER A 103 9.65 12.41 -10.43
N GLU A 104 9.77 11.33 -11.17
CA GLU A 104 11.02 10.71 -11.60
C GLU A 104 12.02 10.47 -10.43
N VAL A 105 11.53 10.05 -9.25
CA VAL A 105 12.42 9.69 -8.13
C VAL A 105 13.17 8.38 -8.43
N ASN A 106 14.28 8.16 -7.74
CA ASN A 106 15.11 6.98 -7.96
C ASN A 106 14.35 5.69 -7.56
N ILE A 107 14.25 4.76 -8.51
CA ILE A 107 13.53 3.49 -8.34
C ILE A 107 14.12 2.60 -7.25
N ILE A 108 15.45 2.61 -7.06
CA ILE A 108 16.11 1.76 -6.05
C ILE A 108 15.67 2.20 -4.65
N TRP A 109 15.67 3.51 -4.39
CA TRP A 109 15.19 4.07 -3.13
C TRP A 109 13.67 3.89 -2.95
N PHE A 110 12.88 3.99 -4.03
CA PHE A 110 11.46 3.66 -3.99
C PHE A 110 11.25 2.21 -3.52
N VAL A 111 11.89 1.24 -4.19
CA VAL A 111 11.78 -0.20 -3.87
C VAL A 111 12.23 -0.48 -2.44
N ALA A 112 13.38 0.07 -2.02
CA ALA A 112 13.92 -0.16 -0.68
C ALA A 112 13.00 0.38 0.42
N THR A 113 12.50 1.61 0.26
CA THR A 113 11.61 2.25 1.25
C THR A 113 10.24 1.59 1.27
N TYR A 114 9.69 1.22 0.11
CA TYR A 114 8.40 0.53 0.01
C TYR A 114 8.47 -0.88 0.62
N PHE A 115 9.50 -1.66 0.28
CA PHE A 115 9.72 -2.99 0.85
C PHE A 115 9.90 -2.95 2.37
N GLY A 116 10.73 -2.01 2.86
CA GLY A 116 10.91 -1.80 4.29
C GLY A 116 9.59 -1.48 5.01
N GLY A 117 8.78 -0.57 4.45
CA GLY A 117 7.46 -0.24 4.97
C GLY A 117 6.51 -1.45 4.97
N LYS A 118 6.49 -2.25 3.89
CA LYS A 118 5.68 -3.48 3.84
C LYS A 118 6.12 -4.51 4.87
N LEU A 119 7.41 -4.67 5.12
CA LEU A 119 7.89 -5.59 6.16
C LEU A 119 7.40 -5.20 7.55
N LEU A 120 7.33 -3.90 7.86
CA LEU A 120 6.86 -3.41 9.16
C LEU A 120 5.42 -3.83 9.47
N ILE A 121 4.58 -4.06 8.45
CA ILE A 121 3.19 -4.49 8.66
C ILE A 121 3.00 -5.99 8.40
N THR A 122 3.68 -6.59 7.43
CA THR A 122 3.47 -8.00 7.08
C THR A 122 4.12 -8.96 8.09
N MET A 123 5.25 -8.59 8.67
CA MET A 123 5.90 -9.41 9.70
C MET A 123 5.04 -9.56 10.95
N PRO A 124 4.64 -8.47 11.65
CA PRO A 124 3.77 -8.59 12.82
C PRO A 124 2.46 -9.32 12.49
N SER A 125 1.89 -9.09 11.30
CA SER A 125 0.65 -9.74 10.88
C SER A 125 0.80 -11.26 10.72
N ALA A 126 1.92 -11.73 10.17
CA ALA A 126 2.20 -13.16 10.05
C ALA A 126 2.38 -13.83 11.42
N TYR A 127 3.06 -13.16 12.36
CA TYR A 127 3.20 -13.66 13.74
C TYR A 127 1.87 -13.66 14.49
N LEU A 128 1.06 -12.62 14.32
CA LEU A 128 -0.27 -12.52 14.92
C LEU A 128 -1.20 -13.63 14.41
N GLY A 129 -1.19 -13.89 13.10
CA GLY A 129 -1.96 -14.98 12.50
C GLY A 129 -1.61 -16.33 13.12
N ASN A 130 -0.32 -16.60 13.27
CA ASN A 130 0.14 -17.83 13.94
C ASN A 130 -0.23 -17.91 15.42
N ALA A 131 -0.23 -16.81 16.14
CA ALA A 131 -0.62 -16.78 17.57
C ALA A 131 -2.14 -16.99 17.74
N ILE A 132 -2.96 -16.59 16.77
CA ILE A 132 -4.42 -16.74 16.79
C ILE A 132 -4.85 -18.13 16.27
N ALA A 133 -4.07 -18.78 15.42
CA ALA A 133 -4.40 -20.07 14.80
C ALA A 133 -4.90 -21.13 15.80
N PRO A 134 -4.23 -21.40 16.94
CA PRO A 134 -4.68 -22.39 17.91
C PRO A 134 -6.05 -22.09 18.50
N PHE A 135 -6.38 -20.80 18.70
CA PHE A 135 -7.70 -20.40 19.21
C PHE A 135 -8.80 -20.70 18.20
N ILE A 136 -8.54 -20.41 16.89
CA ILE A 136 -9.52 -20.68 15.84
C ILE A 136 -9.71 -22.19 15.68
N GLU A 137 -8.65 -22.96 15.69
CA GLU A 137 -8.72 -24.43 15.65
C GLU A 137 -9.49 -25.02 16.83
N GLN A 138 -9.28 -24.51 18.04
CA GLN A 138 -9.97 -24.96 19.24
C GLN A 138 -11.49 -24.73 19.16
N TYR A 139 -11.94 -23.61 18.59
CA TYR A 139 -13.37 -23.26 18.55
C TYR A 139 -14.09 -23.78 17.30
N PHE A 140 -13.39 -23.91 16.17
CA PHE A 140 -13.99 -24.20 14.87
C PHE A 140 -13.54 -25.55 14.28
N GLY A 141 -12.56 -26.22 14.88
CA GLY A 141 -12.08 -27.55 14.46
C GLY A 141 -11.73 -27.60 12.97
N GLU A 142 -12.27 -28.61 12.27
CA GLU A 142 -12.03 -28.79 10.83
C GLU A 142 -12.49 -27.62 9.94
N SER A 143 -13.41 -26.78 10.44
CA SER A 143 -13.89 -25.59 9.73
C SER A 143 -12.99 -24.35 9.91
N ALA A 144 -11.92 -24.43 10.71
CA ALA A 144 -11.04 -23.31 11.05
C ALA A 144 -10.49 -22.58 9.81
N MET A 145 -10.11 -23.32 8.77
CA MET A 145 -9.61 -22.75 7.52
C MET A 145 -10.69 -21.93 6.79
N LEU A 146 -11.90 -22.48 6.65
CA LEU A 146 -13.01 -21.80 5.99
C LEU A 146 -13.43 -20.55 6.77
N VAL A 147 -13.53 -20.66 8.09
CA VAL A 147 -13.84 -19.51 8.98
C VAL A 147 -12.79 -18.43 8.84
N SER A 148 -11.51 -18.76 8.82
CA SER A 148 -10.42 -17.80 8.63
C SER A 148 -10.54 -17.07 7.29
N ILE A 149 -10.84 -17.77 6.20
CA ILE A 149 -11.01 -17.18 4.88
C ILE A 149 -12.24 -16.23 4.86
N VAL A 150 -13.38 -16.69 5.37
CA VAL A 150 -14.61 -15.88 5.41
C VAL A 150 -14.42 -14.64 6.28
N LEU A 151 -13.83 -14.77 7.45
CA LEU A 151 -13.50 -13.65 8.33
C LEU A 151 -12.58 -12.65 7.65
N GLY A 152 -11.59 -13.13 6.90
CA GLY A 152 -10.68 -12.30 6.13
C GLY A 152 -11.34 -11.50 5.05
N ILE A 153 -12.20 -12.12 4.29
CA ILE A 153 -12.97 -11.43 3.27
C ILE A 153 -13.88 -10.39 3.92
N ALA A 154 -14.57 -10.75 5.01
CA ALA A 154 -15.46 -9.84 5.73
C ALA A 154 -14.70 -8.60 6.25
N ILE A 155 -13.55 -8.80 6.91
CA ILE A 155 -12.72 -7.69 7.40
C ILE A 155 -12.23 -6.83 6.23
N THR A 156 -11.80 -7.42 5.13
CA THR A 156 -11.36 -6.68 3.94
C THR A 156 -12.50 -5.82 3.40
N VAL A 157 -13.71 -6.38 3.26
CA VAL A 157 -14.88 -5.63 2.80
C VAL A 157 -15.20 -4.47 3.74
N VAL A 158 -15.19 -4.69 5.06
CA VAL A 158 -15.42 -3.63 6.05
C VAL A 158 -14.39 -2.52 5.92
N ILE A 159 -13.10 -2.84 5.78
CA ILE A 159 -12.05 -1.84 5.58
C ILE A 159 -12.29 -1.06 4.29
N VAL A 160 -12.59 -1.71 3.17
CA VAL A 160 -12.89 -1.05 1.89
C VAL A 160 -14.09 -0.13 2.01
N VAL A 161 -15.16 -0.58 2.66
CA VAL A 161 -16.36 0.24 2.91
C VAL A 161 -16.01 1.47 3.75
N ILE A 162 -15.25 1.31 4.84
CA ILE A 162 -14.80 2.45 5.65
C ILE A 162 -14.00 3.44 4.79
N PHE A 163 -13.12 2.96 3.90
CA PHE A 163 -12.35 3.83 3.01
C PHE A 163 -13.20 4.57 1.97
N ILE A 164 -14.29 3.97 1.49
CA ILE A 164 -15.22 4.65 0.57
C ILE A 164 -15.94 5.79 1.30
N PHE A 165 -16.33 5.59 2.56
CA PHE A 165 -17.05 6.60 3.35
C PHE A 165 -16.13 7.66 3.98
N VAL A 166 -14.85 7.35 4.22
CA VAL A 166 -13.85 8.32 4.70
C VAL A 166 -13.25 9.04 3.50
N ASP A 167 -13.59 10.32 3.36
CA ASP A 167 -13.06 11.22 2.32
C ASP A 167 -11.55 11.48 2.58
N ILE A 168 -10.73 10.48 2.22
CA ILE A 168 -9.28 10.45 2.50
C ILE A 168 -8.58 11.59 1.78
N GLU A 169 -9.08 11.98 0.60
CA GLU A 169 -8.50 13.06 -0.19
C GLU A 169 -8.50 14.38 0.58
N LYS A 170 -9.63 14.77 1.17
CA LYS A 170 -9.75 16.00 1.98
C LYS A 170 -8.89 15.93 3.24
N THR A 171 -8.83 14.75 3.87
CA THR A 171 -8.05 14.54 5.10
C THR A 171 -6.55 14.60 4.81
N THR A 172 -6.10 13.96 3.73
CA THR A 172 -4.69 13.95 3.33
C THR A 172 -4.21 15.34 2.90
N VAL A 173 -4.99 16.05 2.09
CA VAL A 173 -4.68 17.44 1.68
C VAL A 173 -4.64 18.36 2.91
N LYS A 174 -5.54 18.20 3.88
CA LYS A 174 -5.56 18.98 5.11
C LYS A 174 -4.32 18.74 5.99
N ILE A 175 -3.89 17.48 6.08
CA ILE A 175 -2.67 17.11 6.82
C ILE A 175 -1.42 17.65 6.11
N LEU A 176 -1.33 17.50 4.79
CA LEU A 176 -0.20 17.99 3.99
C LEU A 176 -0.08 19.53 4.02
N LYS A 177 -1.22 20.25 4.01
CA LYS A 177 -1.26 21.72 4.25
C LYS A 177 -0.78 22.06 5.66
N LYS A 178 -1.22 21.32 6.68
CA LYS A 178 -0.84 21.57 8.08
C LYS A 178 0.65 21.29 8.35
N LEU A 179 1.25 20.35 7.61
CA LEU A 179 2.68 20.04 7.67
C LEU A 179 3.55 20.96 6.81
N GLY A 180 2.96 21.96 6.12
CA GLY A 180 3.71 22.91 5.28
C GLY A 180 4.36 22.27 4.04
N ILE A 181 3.95 21.06 3.66
CA ILE A 181 4.51 20.31 2.53
C ILE A 181 3.92 20.78 1.21
N ILE A 182 2.69 21.31 1.23
CA ILE A 182 2.02 21.91 0.08
C ILE A 182 1.80 23.38 0.37
N SER A 183 2.58 24.24 -0.30
CA SER A 183 2.33 25.69 -0.37
C SER A 183 1.12 25.94 -1.26
N GLY A 184 0.17 26.74 -0.76
CA GLY A 184 -1.22 26.83 -1.20
C GLY A 184 -1.50 27.55 -2.52
N GLU A 185 -0.73 27.41 -3.61
CA GLU A 185 -0.99 28.23 -4.81
C GLU A 185 -1.23 27.48 -6.13
N HIS A 186 -1.24 26.14 -6.18
CA HIS A 186 -1.47 25.43 -7.45
C HIS A 186 -2.38 24.21 -7.37
N PHE A 187 -3.40 24.21 -6.51
CA PHE A 187 -4.48 23.24 -6.64
C PHE A 187 -5.70 23.94 -7.22
N VAL A 188 -5.87 23.82 -8.52
CA VAL A 188 -7.10 24.21 -9.22
C VAL A 188 -8.20 23.26 -8.74
N GLU A 189 -9.15 23.76 -7.97
CA GLU A 189 -10.40 23.07 -7.70
C GLU A 189 -11.04 22.65 -9.04
N PRO A 190 -11.43 21.38 -9.23
CA PRO A 190 -12.25 21.03 -10.36
C PRO A 190 -13.56 21.81 -10.22
N LYS A 191 -13.84 22.74 -11.15
CA LYS A 191 -15.13 23.40 -11.29
C LYS A 191 -16.20 22.33 -11.33
N GLN A 192 -17.07 22.32 -10.34
CA GLN A 192 -18.40 21.73 -10.45
C GLN A 192 -19.16 22.57 -11.45
N ASP A 193 -19.14 22.16 -12.71
CA ASP A 193 -20.11 22.69 -13.68
C ASP A 193 -21.44 21.99 -13.42
N CYS A 194 -22.47 22.84 -13.16
CA CYS A 194 -23.86 22.48 -13.00
C CYS A 194 -24.43 21.75 -14.22
#